data_dbaec1013ad5b280d98c9aedcbc5680a
#
_entry.id   dbaec1013ad5b280d98c9aedcbc5680a
#
_cell.length_a   1.000
_cell.length_b   1.000
_cell.length_c   1.000
_cell.angle_alpha   90.00
_cell.angle_beta   90.00
_cell.angle_gamma   90.00
#
_symmetry.space_group_name_H-M   'P 1'
#
loop_
_entity.id
_entity.type
_entity.pdbx_description
1 polymer ?
#
loop_
_entity_poly.entity_id
_entity_poly.type
_entity_poly.pdbx_seq_one_letter_code
_entity_poly.pdbx_strand_id
1 'polypeptide(L)'
;MTRAIVARAPTRLDLAGGWTDVPPYPEREGGAVCAVAITRYATAAAALDDRMARAVGVSVGSQDELTAAALRRARIPGSVASVVSDYPASAGLGGSSACGVALAGALAMLRGEALSQGELAALSRATEVEELRVPGGYQDHYAAAYGGGPIARNRFRYGGEPAPASLRA
;
A
#
# COMPACT_ATOMS: atom_id res chain seq x y z
N MET A 1 2.19 -27.33 1.49
CA MET A 1 2.04 -26.57 2.75
C MET A 1 0.88 -25.61 2.60
N THR A 2 -0.09 -25.72 3.48
CA THR A 2 -1.28 -24.84 3.56
C THR A 2 -0.79 -23.46 4.03
N ARG A 3 -0.94 -22.44 3.23
CA ARG A 3 -0.43 -21.10 3.58
C ARG A 3 -1.51 -20.05 3.40
N ALA A 4 -1.84 -19.37 4.47
CA ALA A 4 -2.60 -18.13 4.46
C ALA A 4 -1.76 -17.05 5.18
N ILE A 5 -1.76 -15.84 4.65
CA ILE A 5 -0.97 -14.72 5.12
C ILE A 5 -1.90 -13.56 5.47
N VAL A 6 -1.61 -12.91 6.58
CA VAL A 6 -2.25 -11.65 6.97
C VAL A 6 -1.18 -10.56 7.05
N ALA A 7 -1.43 -9.42 6.43
CA ALA A 7 -0.58 -8.25 6.49
C ALA A 7 -1.39 -7.00 6.84
N ARG A 8 -0.74 -6.04 7.50
CA ARG A 8 -1.36 -4.77 7.91
C ARG A 8 -0.51 -3.60 7.45
N ALA A 9 -1.16 -2.52 7.04
CA ALA A 9 -0.51 -1.26 6.73
C ALA A 9 -1.30 -0.09 7.35
N PRO A 10 -0.63 0.89 7.97
CA PRO A 10 -1.29 2.05 8.57
C PRO A 10 -1.72 3.06 7.51
N THR A 11 -2.71 3.87 7.87
CA THR A 11 -3.02 5.12 7.17
C THR A 11 -2.14 6.26 7.67
N ARG A 12 -2.32 7.45 7.09
CA ARG A 12 -1.53 8.65 7.43
C ARG A 12 -2.39 9.90 7.54
N LEU A 13 -1.91 10.87 8.30
CA LEU A 13 -2.31 12.27 8.20
C LEU A 13 -1.27 13.03 7.38
N ASP A 14 -1.73 13.78 6.40
CA ASP A 14 -0.90 14.66 5.59
C ASP A 14 -0.81 16.02 6.27
N LEU A 15 0.39 16.41 6.69
CA LEU A 15 0.62 17.63 7.43
C LEU A 15 0.98 18.80 6.53
N ALA A 16 1.73 18.54 5.45
CA ALA A 16 2.15 19.54 4.49
C ALA A 16 2.66 18.92 3.20
N GLY A 17 2.55 19.65 2.10
CA GLY A 17 3.12 19.29 0.80
C GLY A 17 2.36 18.26 -0.01
N GLY A 18 1.15 17.91 0.40
CA GLY A 18 0.31 16.98 -0.35
C GLY A 18 0.13 17.40 -1.81
N TRP A 19 0.07 16.45 -2.72
CA TRP A 19 0.02 16.62 -4.17
C TRP A 19 1.31 17.12 -4.84
N THR A 20 2.33 17.57 -4.10
CA THR A 20 3.61 17.96 -4.71
C THR A 20 4.43 16.77 -5.22
N ASP A 21 4.02 15.57 -4.92
CA ASP A 21 4.58 14.29 -5.35
C ASP A 21 3.83 13.66 -6.54
N VAL A 22 2.77 14.31 -7.02
CA VAL A 22 1.98 13.82 -8.16
C VAL A 22 2.51 14.42 -9.47
N PRO A 23 2.86 13.60 -10.49
CA PRO A 23 3.27 14.10 -11.80
C PRO A 23 2.23 15.02 -12.44
N PRO A 24 2.63 16.08 -13.13
CA PRO A 24 4.00 16.48 -13.50
C PRO A 24 4.68 17.45 -12.53
N TYR A 25 4.11 17.71 -11.36
CA TYR A 25 4.65 18.73 -10.43
C TYR A 25 6.07 18.40 -9.93
N PRO A 26 6.35 17.17 -9.41
CA PRO A 26 7.68 16.87 -8.87
C PRO A 26 8.79 16.89 -9.91
N GLU A 27 8.43 16.70 -11.18
CA GLU A 27 9.38 16.72 -12.30
C GLU A 27 9.84 18.17 -12.65
N ARG A 28 8.98 19.14 -12.41
CA ARG A 28 9.21 20.56 -12.76
C ARG A 28 9.75 21.34 -11.58
N GLU A 29 9.12 21.20 -10.43
CA GLU A 29 9.36 22.07 -9.26
C GLU A 29 10.06 21.31 -8.11
N GLY A 30 10.11 19.99 -8.21
CA GLY A 30 10.43 19.13 -7.08
C GLY A 30 9.27 19.06 -6.09
N GLY A 31 9.19 17.97 -5.33
CA GLY A 31 8.13 17.75 -4.35
C GLY A 31 8.70 17.41 -2.98
N ALA A 32 8.00 17.81 -1.94
CA ALA A 32 8.30 17.36 -0.58
C ALA A 32 7.01 17.25 0.22
N VAL A 33 6.80 16.10 0.86
CA VAL A 33 5.62 15.83 1.66
C VAL A 33 6.04 15.51 3.09
N CYS A 34 5.27 16.01 4.04
CA CYS A 34 5.38 15.68 5.44
C CYS A 34 4.09 15.02 5.90
N ALA A 35 4.16 13.74 6.24
CA ALA A 35 3.02 12.97 6.70
C ALA A 35 3.38 12.16 7.95
N VAL A 36 2.41 11.86 8.78
CA VAL A 36 2.53 11.01 9.97
C VAL A 36 1.60 9.81 9.85
N ALA A 37 2.16 8.60 10.01
CA ALA A 37 1.35 7.39 10.09
C ALA A 37 0.55 7.36 11.39
N ILE A 38 -0.71 6.91 11.31
CA ILE A 38 -1.60 6.84 12.46
C ILE A 38 -2.05 5.38 12.71
N THR A 39 -2.58 5.12 13.89
CA THR A 39 -3.04 3.79 14.31
C THR A 39 -4.43 3.44 13.75
N ARG A 40 -4.59 3.64 12.45
CA ARG A 40 -5.72 3.19 11.65
C ARG A 40 -5.19 2.36 10.49
N TYR A 41 -5.71 1.17 10.32
CA TYR A 41 -5.07 0.15 9.51
C TYR A 41 -5.98 -0.41 8.43
N ALA A 42 -5.36 -0.70 7.28
CA ALA A 42 -5.85 -1.71 6.36
C ALA A 42 -5.26 -3.06 6.74
N THR A 43 -6.07 -4.10 6.75
CA THR A 43 -5.65 -5.47 7.00
C THR A 43 -6.04 -6.33 5.80
N ALA A 44 -5.05 -6.86 5.11
CA ALA A 44 -5.23 -7.77 3.99
C ALA A 44 -4.95 -9.20 4.41
N ALA A 45 -5.73 -10.13 3.90
CA ALA A 45 -5.48 -11.54 4.01
C ALA A 45 -5.44 -12.17 2.62
N ALA A 46 -4.51 -13.09 2.39
CA ALA A 46 -4.33 -13.81 1.13
C ALA A 46 -4.11 -15.30 1.38
N ALA A 47 -4.66 -16.16 0.52
CA ALA A 47 -4.53 -17.61 0.60
C ALA A 47 -4.44 -18.24 -0.79
N LEU A 48 -3.98 -19.52 -0.86
CA LEU A 48 -3.86 -20.26 -2.12
C LEU A 48 -5.18 -20.82 -2.63
N ASP A 49 -6.20 -20.90 -1.75
CA ASP A 49 -7.52 -21.41 -2.10
C ASP A 49 -8.61 -20.83 -1.19
N ASP A 50 -9.87 -20.96 -1.60
CA ASP A 50 -11.05 -20.48 -0.89
C ASP A 50 -11.24 -21.10 0.51
N ARG A 51 -10.85 -22.34 0.69
CA ARG A 51 -10.99 -23.03 1.98
C ARG A 51 -10.07 -22.41 3.03
N MET A 52 -8.83 -22.15 2.64
CA MET A 52 -7.87 -21.46 3.49
C MET A 52 -8.26 -20.02 3.75
N ALA A 53 -8.76 -19.34 2.72
CA ALA A 53 -9.26 -17.99 2.82
C ALA A 53 -10.32 -17.85 3.92
N ARG A 54 -11.34 -18.73 3.90
CA ARG A 54 -12.39 -18.77 4.93
C ARG A 54 -11.86 -19.04 6.33
N ALA A 55 -10.84 -19.88 6.46
CA ALA A 55 -10.23 -20.22 7.75
C ALA A 55 -9.54 -19.02 8.42
N VAL A 56 -9.11 -18.02 7.63
CA VAL A 56 -8.49 -16.78 8.13
C VAL A 56 -9.40 -15.55 7.99
N GLY A 57 -10.70 -15.77 7.77
CA GLY A 57 -11.70 -14.70 7.70
C GLY A 57 -11.69 -13.89 6.40
N VAL A 58 -11.09 -14.42 5.33
CA VAL A 58 -11.16 -13.81 4.00
C VAL A 58 -12.56 -14.01 3.43
N SER A 59 -13.27 -12.94 3.15
CA SER A 59 -14.53 -12.98 2.42
C SER A 59 -14.25 -13.31 0.96
N VAL A 60 -14.63 -14.51 0.55
CA VAL A 60 -14.62 -14.90 -0.87
C VAL A 60 -15.94 -14.40 -1.48
N GLY A 61 -15.95 -13.17 -1.93
CA GLY A 61 -17.12 -12.50 -2.51
C GLY A 61 -16.70 -11.51 -3.59
N SER A 62 -17.56 -10.54 -3.94
CA SER A 62 -17.23 -9.49 -4.91
C SER A 62 -15.97 -8.76 -4.45
N GLN A 63 -14.88 -8.97 -5.17
CA GLN A 63 -13.62 -8.29 -4.91
C GLN A 63 -13.75 -6.84 -5.39
N ASP A 64 -13.31 -5.91 -4.56
CA ASP A 64 -13.11 -4.54 -5.02
C ASP A 64 -12.02 -4.50 -6.13
N GLU A 65 -12.03 -3.43 -6.92
CA GLU A 65 -11.14 -3.30 -8.08
C GLU A 65 -9.66 -3.36 -7.69
N LEU A 66 -9.28 -2.82 -6.52
CA LEU A 66 -7.91 -2.82 -6.04
C LEU A 66 -7.44 -4.23 -5.69
N THR A 67 -8.27 -5.01 -4.99
CA THR A 67 -7.97 -6.41 -4.68
C THR A 67 -7.84 -7.25 -5.94
N ALA A 68 -8.74 -7.07 -6.91
CA ALA A 68 -8.66 -7.76 -8.19
C ALA A 68 -7.40 -7.39 -8.98
N ALA A 69 -7.01 -6.12 -9.00
CA ALA A 69 -5.79 -5.64 -9.66
C ALA A 69 -4.53 -6.22 -8.98
N ALA A 70 -4.50 -6.25 -7.65
CA ALA A 70 -3.39 -6.81 -6.88
C ALA A 70 -3.21 -8.32 -7.16
N LEU A 71 -4.31 -9.08 -7.23
CA LEU A 71 -4.28 -10.51 -7.57
C LEU A 71 -3.78 -10.74 -9.00
N ARG A 72 -4.26 -9.96 -9.98
CA ARG A 72 -3.77 -10.06 -11.36
C ARG A 72 -2.26 -9.81 -11.43
N ARG A 73 -1.79 -8.78 -10.74
CA ARG A 73 -0.37 -8.42 -10.71
C ARG A 73 0.49 -9.46 -9.98
N ALA A 74 -0.01 -10.07 -8.91
CA ALA A 74 0.69 -11.11 -8.17
C ALA A 74 0.91 -12.40 -8.97
N ARG A 75 0.05 -12.70 -9.94
CA ARG A 75 0.14 -13.88 -10.82
C ARG A 75 0.29 -15.21 -10.07
N ILE A 76 -0.39 -15.36 -8.93
CA ILE A 76 -0.41 -16.60 -8.15
C ILE A 76 -1.67 -17.39 -8.54
N PRO A 77 -1.53 -18.54 -9.24
CA PRO A 77 -2.70 -19.30 -9.67
C PRO A 77 -3.56 -19.77 -8.49
N GLY A 78 -4.86 -19.56 -8.59
CA GLY A 78 -5.82 -20.00 -7.56
C GLY A 78 -5.80 -19.18 -6.26
N SER A 79 -4.97 -18.14 -6.17
CA SER A 79 -4.95 -17.30 -4.97
C SER A 79 -6.20 -16.45 -4.86
N VAL A 80 -6.61 -16.23 -3.61
CA VAL A 80 -7.68 -15.32 -3.22
C VAL A 80 -7.16 -14.35 -2.17
N ALA A 81 -7.70 -13.14 -2.16
CA ALA A 81 -7.36 -12.13 -1.16
C ALA A 81 -8.58 -11.29 -0.82
N SER A 82 -8.55 -10.66 0.34
CA SER A 82 -9.48 -9.60 0.73
C SER A 82 -8.74 -8.57 1.57
N VAL A 83 -9.30 -7.37 1.65
CA VAL A 83 -8.80 -6.31 2.50
C VAL A 83 -9.96 -5.67 3.25
N VAL A 84 -9.73 -5.38 4.52
CA VAL A 84 -10.67 -4.66 5.39
C VAL A 84 -9.96 -3.48 6.03
N SER A 85 -10.69 -2.41 6.31
CA SER A 85 -10.18 -1.19 6.94
C SER A 85 -10.92 -0.89 8.24
N ASP A 86 -10.21 -0.34 9.23
CA ASP A 86 -10.79 0.16 10.48
C ASP A 86 -11.03 1.68 10.46
N TYR A 87 -11.06 2.26 9.26
CA TYR A 87 -11.28 3.68 8.99
C TYR A 87 -12.36 3.89 7.93
N PRO A 88 -13.04 5.05 7.91
CA PRO A 88 -14.06 5.36 6.91
C PRO A 88 -13.47 5.46 5.50
N ALA A 89 -14.21 4.98 4.51
CA ALA A 89 -13.87 5.21 3.12
C ALA A 89 -13.88 6.71 2.78
N SER A 90 -13.00 7.13 1.88
CA SER A 90 -12.90 8.52 1.40
C SER A 90 -12.61 9.57 2.50
N ALA A 91 -12.03 9.16 3.61
CA ALA A 91 -11.70 10.04 4.73
C ALA A 91 -10.44 10.92 4.51
N GLY A 92 -9.79 10.84 3.35
CA GLY A 92 -8.56 11.59 3.08
C GLY A 92 -7.32 11.06 3.80
N LEU A 93 -7.39 9.83 4.32
CA LEU A 93 -6.34 9.22 5.16
C LEU A 93 -5.31 8.38 4.36
N GLY A 94 -5.28 8.42 3.03
CA GLY A 94 -4.45 7.53 2.21
C GLY A 94 -4.89 6.07 2.29
N GLY A 95 -6.18 5.84 2.47
CA GLY A 95 -6.72 4.52 2.73
C GLY A 95 -6.55 3.52 1.60
N SER A 96 -6.68 3.96 0.33
CA SER A 96 -6.44 3.14 -0.85
C SER A 96 -5.01 2.59 -0.86
N SER A 97 -4.03 3.46 -0.64
CA SER A 97 -2.62 3.09 -0.61
C SER A 97 -2.27 2.19 0.57
N ALA A 98 -2.91 2.38 1.74
CA ALA A 98 -2.78 1.46 2.87
C ALA A 98 -3.32 0.06 2.52
N CYS A 99 -4.49 -0.01 1.86
CA CYS A 99 -5.03 -1.27 1.34
C CYS A 99 -4.07 -1.92 0.32
N GLY A 100 -3.55 -1.13 -0.62
CA GLY A 100 -2.62 -1.60 -1.63
C GLY A 100 -1.32 -2.16 -1.04
N VAL A 101 -0.73 -1.47 -0.05
CA VAL A 101 0.49 -1.95 0.64
C VAL A 101 0.22 -3.22 1.44
N ALA A 102 -0.92 -3.30 2.15
CA ALA A 102 -1.29 -4.51 2.87
C ALA A 102 -1.48 -5.70 1.93
N LEU A 103 -2.18 -5.51 0.79
CA LEU A 103 -2.35 -6.53 -0.25
C LEU A 103 -1.01 -6.95 -0.86
N ALA A 104 -0.15 -5.99 -1.21
CA ALA A 104 1.18 -6.25 -1.75
C ALA A 104 2.01 -7.11 -0.77
N GLY A 105 2.00 -6.77 0.52
CA GLY A 105 2.69 -7.53 1.55
C GLY A 105 2.15 -8.95 1.72
N ALA A 106 0.84 -9.11 1.80
CA ALA A 106 0.22 -10.43 1.93
C ALA A 106 0.51 -11.34 0.73
N LEU A 107 0.38 -10.81 -0.48
CA LEU A 107 0.59 -11.56 -1.73
C LEU A 107 2.08 -11.89 -1.97
N ALA A 108 3.01 -10.96 -1.69
CA ALA A 108 4.45 -11.21 -1.77
C ALA A 108 4.86 -12.35 -0.82
N MET A 109 4.42 -12.29 0.44
CA MET A 109 4.69 -13.34 1.42
C MET A 109 4.03 -14.67 1.06
N LEU A 110 2.85 -14.65 0.44
CA LEU A 110 2.20 -15.87 -0.06
C LEU A 110 3.03 -16.53 -1.16
N ARG A 111 3.66 -15.73 -2.03
CA ARG A 111 4.59 -16.16 -3.07
C ARG A 111 5.96 -16.61 -2.51
N GLY A 112 6.24 -16.32 -1.25
CA GLY A 112 7.51 -16.63 -0.60
C GLY A 112 8.57 -15.56 -0.78
N GLU A 113 8.20 -14.37 -1.18
CA GLU A 113 9.07 -13.22 -1.37
C GLU A 113 9.08 -12.31 -0.15
N ALA A 114 10.28 -11.89 0.25
CA ALA A 114 10.47 -10.89 1.30
C ALA A 114 10.84 -9.56 0.62
N LEU A 115 9.85 -8.71 0.38
CA LEU A 115 10.06 -7.38 -0.19
C LEU A 115 10.43 -6.38 0.89
N SER A 116 11.31 -5.45 0.55
CA SER A 116 11.58 -4.27 1.38
C SER A 116 10.36 -3.33 1.43
N GLN A 117 10.36 -2.42 2.38
CA GLN A 117 9.30 -1.41 2.50
C GLN A 117 9.16 -0.55 1.24
N GLY A 118 10.30 -0.17 0.63
CA GLY A 118 10.31 0.58 -0.62
C GLY A 118 9.70 -0.21 -1.80
N GLU A 119 10.04 -1.49 -1.92
CA GLU A 119 9.46 -2.37 -2.94
C GLU A 119 7.96 -2.57 -2.74
N LEU A 120 7.49 -2.71 -1.49
CA LEU A 120 6.06 -2.79 -1.19
C LEU A 120 5.32 -1.51 -1.57
N ALA A 121 5.89 -0.34 -1.26
CA ALA A 121 5.33 0.95 -1.65
C ALA A 121 5.27 1.10 -3.18
N ALA A 122 6.35 0.77 -3.88
CA ALA A 122 6.43 0.82 -5.33
C ALA A 122 5.43 -0.14 -6.00
N LEU A 123 5.32 -1.37 -5.50
CA LEU A 123 4.39 -2.38 -6.01
C LEU A 123 2.93 -1.94 -5.82
N SER A 124 2.60 -1.40 -4.64
CA SER A 124 1.26 -0.86 -4.35
C SER A 124 0.91 0.29 -5.30
N ARG A 125 1.83 1.27 -5.46
CA ARG A 125 1.62 2.39 -6.38
C ARG A 125 1.47 1.92 -7.83
N ALA A 126 2.32 1.03 -8.29
CA ALA A 126 2.23 0.48 -9.64
C ALA A 126 0.88 -0.22 -9.89
N THR A 127 0.34 -0.92 -8.89
CA THR A 127 -1.00 -1.53 -9.00
C THR A 127 -2.08 -0.47 -9.19
N GLU A 128 -2.05 0.63 -8.43
CA GLU A 128 -3.04 1.70 -8.50
C GLU A 128 -2.92 2.50 -9.81
N VAL A 129 -1.70 2.90 -10.17
CA VAL A 129 -1.47 3.78 -11.34
C VAL A 129 -1.54 3.02 -12.66
N GLU A 130 -0.93 1.84 -12.75
CA GLU A 130 -0.82 1.12 -14.02
C GLU A 130 -2.03 0.23 -14.30
N GLU A 131 -2.57 -0.45 -13.29
CA GLU A 131 -3.71 -1.36 -13.47
C GLU A 131 -5.06 -0.62 -13.40
N LEU A 132 -5.22 0.26 -12.41
CA LEU A 132 -6.49 0.97 -12.20
C LEU A 132 -6.54 2.32 -12.91
N ARG A 133 -5.41 2.79 -13.46
CA ARG A 133 -5.31 4.08 -14.14
C ARG A 133 -5.69 5.28 -13.25
N VAL A 134 -5.52 5.14 -11.94
CA VAL A 134 -5.75 6.21 -10.98
C VAL A 134 -4.49 7.05 -10.85
N PRO A 135 -4.50 8.34 -11.20
CA PRO A 135 -3.36 9.22 -10.98
C PRO A 135 -3.04 9.30 -9.48
N GLY A 136 -1.79 9.03 -9.11
CA GLY A 136 -1.36 9.05 -7.71
C GLY A 136 0.11 9.36 -7.55
N GLY A 137 0.44 9.99 -6.44
CA GLY A 137 1.80 10.26 -6.01
C GLY A 137 2.43 9.05 -5.32
N TYR A 138 3.48 9.32 -4.56
CA TYR A 138 4.25 8.30 -3.84
C TYR A 138 3.99 8.31 -2.36
N GLN A 139 3.63 9.47 -1.79
CA GLN A 139 3.59 9.75 -0.37
C GLN A 139 2.78 8.73 0.44
N ASP A 140 1.58 8.42 -0.03
CA ASP A 140 0.62 7.57 0.68
C ASP A 140 1.12 6.13 0.78
N HIS A 141 1.66 5.60 -0.31
CA HIS A 141 2.23 4.26 -0.35
C HIS A 141 3.47 4.15 0.54
N TYR A 142 4.34 5.17 0.53
CA TYR A 142 5.51 5.21 1.39
C TYR A 142 5.14 5.37 2.87
N ALA A 143 4.20 6.25 3.19
CA ALA A 143 3.70 6.38 4.55
C ALA A 143 3.10 5.08 5.08
N ALA A 144 2.34 4.35 4.25
CA ALA A 144 1.77 3.07 4.61
C ALA A 144 2.82 1.96 4.75
N ALA A 145 3.87 1.94 3.91
CA ALA A 145 4.90 0.91 3.95
C ALA A 145 5.92 1.13 5.09
N TYR A 146 6.29 2.38 5.37
CA TYR A 146 7.25 2.73 6.40
C TYR A 146 6.61 3.07 7.75
N GLY A 147 5.29 3.09 7.82
CA GLY A 147 4.53 3.54 8.97
C GLY A 147 4.91 2.91 10.30
N GLY A 148 4.89 3.73 11.35
CA GLY A 148 5.24 3.40 12.72
C GLY A 148 6.37 4.26 13.31
N GLY A 149 6.92 5.20 12.53
CA GLY A 149 7.86 6.22 13.04
C GLY A 149 7.24 7.61 13.12
N PRO A 150 7.81 8.52 13.90
CA PRO A 150 7.24 9.84 14.19
C PRO A 150 7.32 10.74 13.00
N ILE A 151 7.15 10.81 11.94
CA ILE A 151 7.16 11.72 10.76
C ILE A 151 8.03 11.18 9.63
N ALA A 152 7.41 10.65 8.60
CA ALA A 152 8.10 10.41 7.34
C ALA A 152 8.19 11.72 6.56
N ARG A 153 9.39 12.28 6.42
CA ARG A 153 9.68 13.36 5.51
C ARG A 153 10.20 12.75 4.21
N ASN A 154 9.36 12.73 3.20
CA ASN A 154 9.75 12.25 1.87
C ASN A 154 10.11 13.44 0.99
N ARG A 155 11.33 13.47 0.45
CA ARG A 155 11.74 14.40 -0.58
C ARG A 155 11.79 13.67 -1.91
N PHE A 156 10.98 14.10 -2.85
CA PHE A 156 10.94 13.55 -4.20
C PHE A 156 11.81 14.40 -5.12
N ARG A 157 12.72 13.78 -5.85
CA ARG A 157 13.49 14.40 -6.93
C ARG A 157 13.28 13.61 -8.20
N TYR A 158 13.32 14.28 -9.32
CA TYR A 158 13.25 13.65 -10.63
C TYR A 158 14.32 12.54 -10.77
N GLY A 159 13.88 11.34 -11.16
CA GLY A 159 14.75 10.18 -11.45
C GLY A 159 15.35 9.45 -10.25
N GLY A 160 14.94 9.76 -9.02
CA GLY A 160 15.40 9.05 -7.82
C GLY A 160 14.27 8.41 -7.03
N GLU A 161 14.55 7.24 -6.44
CA GLU A 161 13.68 6.69 -5.41
C GLU A 161 13.56 7.69 -4.25
N PRO A 162 12.36 7.90 -3.68
CA PRO A 162 12.21 8.73 -2.51
C PRO A 162 13.01 8.14 -1.34
N ALA A 163 13.94 8.89 -0.81
CA ALA A 163 14.64 8.50 0.40
C ALA A 163 13.81 8.92 1.61
N PRO A 164 13.31 7.99 2.43
CA PRO A 164 12.67 8.31 3.68
C PRO A 164 13.69 8.96 4.62
N ALA A 165 13.44 10.19 5.03
CA ALA A 165 14.21 10.82 6.08
C ALA A 165 13.57 10.49 7.42
N SER A 166 14.16 9.60 8.20
CA SER A 166 13.78 9.44 9.59
C SER A 166 14.30 10.66 10.37
N LEU A 167 13.39 11.43 10.98
CA LEU A 167 13.79 12.35 12.03
C LEU A 167 14.13 11.51 13.27
N ARG A 168 15.41 11.48 13.63
CA ARG A 168 15.81 11.01 14.94
C ARG A 168 15.40 12.11 15.93
N ALA A 169 14.62 11.72 16.95
CA ALA A 169 14.36 12.57 18.12
C ALA A 169 15.64 12.77 18.92
#